data_6b9887dec2b546322344333fd4186b53
#
_entry.id   6b9887dec2b546322344333fd4186b53
#
_cell.length_a   1.000
_cell.length_b   1.000
_cell.length_c   1.000
_cell.angle_alpha   90.00
_cell.angle_beta   90.00
_cell.angle_gamma   90.00
#
_symmetry.space_group_name_H-M   'P 1'
#
loop_
_entity.id
_entity.type
_entity.pdbx_description
1 polymer ?
#
loop_
_entity_poly.entity_id
_entity_poly.type
_entity_poly.pdbx_seq_one_letter_code
_entity_poly.pdbx_strand_id
1 'polypeptide(L)'
;MSTELKLASSSWDQEEINAMQDVIKSGDFSMGKKVLEFEKEFSKYIGSKYSIMINSGSSANLLALFCAVNPLRKNHLKKGDECLVPAVCWSTSLWPIIQAGLKPKLLDVNINTFSLDL
;
A
#
# COMPACT_ATOMS: atom_id res chain seq x y z
N MET A 1 16.37 31.37 -11.86
CA MET A 1 16.46 30.45 -10.69
C MET A 1 15.83 29.14 -11.11
N SER A 2 16.61 28.07 -11.25
CA SER A 2 16.06 26.73 -11.49
C SER A 2 15.43 26.24 -10.19
N THR A 3 14.13 26.03 -10.17
CA THR A 3 13.44 25.40 -9.06
C THR A 3 13.80 23.91 -9.11
N GLU A 4 14.73 23.47 -8.27
CA GLU A 4 15.07 22.07 -8.15
C GLU A 4 13.88 21.35 -7.49
N LEU A 5 13.20 20.50 -8.24
CA LEU A 5 12.14 19.66 -7.71
C LEU A 5 12.79 18.47 -6.97
N LYS A 6 12.69 18.46 -5.65
CA LYS A 6 13.17 17.34 -4.84
C LYS A 6 12.26 16.13 -5.02
N LEU A 7 12.87 14.96 -5.14
CA LEU A 7 12.13 13.69 -5.23
C LEU A 7 11.34 13.39 -3.95
N ALA A 8 11.85 13.82 -2.81
CA ALA A 8 11.18 13.71 -1.51
C ALA A 8 11.54 14.90 -0.61
N SER A 9 10.63 15.28 0.26
CA SER A 9 10.84 16.27 1.32
C SER A 9 10.30 15.75 2.64
N SER A 10 10.92 16.16 3.74
CA SER A 10 10.40 15.88 5.09
C SER A 10 9.14 16.72 5.34
N SER A 11 8.07 16.05 5.75
CA SER A 11 6.79 16.68 6.13
C SER A 11 6.47 16.54 7.62
N TRP A 12 7.43 16.07 8.40
CA TRP A 12 7.33 15.85 9.83
C TRP A 12 7.98 17.00 10.61
N ASP A 13 7.44 17.28 11.79
CA ASP A 13 7.92 18.29 12.71
C ASP A 13 8.16 17.71 14.13
N GLN A 14 8.11 18.58 15.13
CA GLN A 14 8.37 18.17 16.51
C GLN A 14 7.30 17.25 17.09
N GLU A 15 6.08 17.27 16.57
CA GLU A 15 4.98 16.41 17.07
C GLU A 15 5.26 14.95 16.74
N GLU A 16 5.70 14.64 15.52
CA GLU A 16 6.07 13.27 15.14
C GLU A 16 7.29 12.78 15.91
N ILE A 17 8.28 13.65 16.13
CA ILE A 17 9.47 13.33 16.91
C ILE A 17 9.10 12.98 18.36
N ASN A 18 8.23 13.76 18.97
CA ASN A 18 7.75 13.53 20.33
C ASN A 18 6.97 12.20 20.41
N ALA A 19 6.08 11.95 19.45
CA ALA A 19 5.33 10.70 19.37
C ALA A 19 6.24 9.46 19.28
N MET A 20 7.30 9.53 18.46
CA MET A 20 8.30 8.46 18.37
C MET A 20 9.05 8.26 19.71
N GLN A 21 9.43 9.35 20.37
CA GLN A 21 10.09 9.28 21.67
C GLN A 21 9.19 8.62 22.75
N ASP A 22 7.90 8.90 22.72
CA ASP A 22 6.96 8.33 23.67
C ASP A 22 6.78 6.81 23.46
N VAL A 23 6.79 6.35 22.20
CA VAL A 23 6.81 4.92 21.88
C VAL A 23 8.09 4.28 22.41
N ILE A 24 9.26 4.91 22.19
CA ILE A 24 10.54 4.42 22.68
C ILE A 24 10.52 4.30 24.22
N LYS A 25 10.03 5.31 24.93
CA LYS A 25 9.93 5.31 26.40
C LYS A 25 8.97 4.24 26.92
N SER A 26 7.90 3.94 26.18
CA SER A 26 6.92 2.93 26.58
C SER A 26 7.45 1.49 26.51
N GLY A 27 8.48 1.24 25.67
CA GLY A 27 9.00 -0.10 25.40
C GLY A 27 8.07 -0.99 24.55
N ASP A 28 6.97 -0.45 24.03
CA ASP A 28 5.94 -1.19 23.26
C ASP A 28 6.21 -1.05 21.75
N PHE A 29 7.13 -1.86 21.24
CA PHE A 29 7.70 -1.70 19.87
C PHE A 29 7.03 -2.54 18.80
N SER A 30 6.15 -3.48 19.14
CA SER A 30 5.57 -4.38 18.14
C SER A 30 4.06 -4.46 18.27
N MET A 31 3.34 -4.20 17.16
CA MET A 31 1.87 -4.34 17.07
C MET A 31 1.10 -3.78 18.27
N GLY A 32 1.65 -2.70 18.87
CA GLY A 32 1.18 -2.13 20.13
C GLY A 32 -0.04 -1.22 19.97
N LYS A 33 -0.35 -0.50 21.05
CA LYS A 33 -1.53 0.39 21.13
C LYS A 33 -1.59 1.40 20.00
N LYS A 34 -0.46 1.96 19.56
CA LYS A 34 -0.40 2.95 18.47
C LYS A 34 -0.81 2.37 17.12
N VAL A 35 -0.48 1.12 16.84
CA VAL A 35 -0.94 0.42 15.63
C VAL A 35 -2.45 0.26 15.66
N LEU A 36 -3.02 -0.21 16.77
CA LEU A 36 -4.47 -0.38 16.92
C LEU A 36 -5.23 0.94 16.81
N GLU A 37 -4.70 2.01 17.42
CA GLU A 37 -5.26 3.36 17.29
C GLU A 37 -5.25 3.81 15.83
N PHE A 38 -4.12 3.65 15.13
CA PHE A 38 -4.00 4.00 13.72
C PHE A 38 -4.99 3.22 12.84
N GLU A 39 -5.07 1.91 12.98
CA GLU A 39 -5.98 1.05 12.20
C GLU A 39 -7.44 1.47 12.39
N LYS A 40 -7.83 1.79 13.62
CA LYS A 40 -9.18 2.25 13.96
C LYS A 40 -9.49 3.62 13.32
N GLU A 41 -8.61 4.60 13.49
CA GLU A 41 -8.83 5.94 12.96
C GLU A 41 -8.76 5.96 11.44
N PHE A 42 -7.85 5.20 10.84
CA PHE A 42 -7.75 5.08 9.39
C PHE A 42 -9.00 4.39 8.79
N SER A 43 -9.49 3.32 9.40
CA SER A 43 -10.76 2.69 9.00
C SER A 43 -11.91 3.67 9.00
N LYS A 44 -12.01 4.49 10.05
CA LYS A 44 -13.03 5.54 10.17
C LYS A 44 -12.87 6.60 9.08
N TYR A 45 -11.64 7.04 8.83
CA TYR A 45 -11.33 8.07 7.83
C TYR A 45 -11.72 7.64 6.41
N ILE A 46 -11.39 6.42 6.01
CA ILE A 46 -11.69 5.92 4.65
C ILE A 46 -13.06 5.23 4.53
N GLY A 47 -13.81 5.09 5.64
CA GLY A 47 -15.12 4.43 5.63
C GLY A 47 -15.08 2.92 5.50
N SER A 48 -13.94 2.26 5.77
CA SER A 48 -13.83 0.80 5.76
C SER A 48 -14.21 0.21 7.11
N LYS A 49 -14.63 -1.06 7.12
CA LYS A 49 -14.92 -1.78 8.37
C LYS A 49 -13.65 -2.10 9.16
N TYR A 50 -12.57 -2.42 8.46
CA TYR A 50 -11.28 -2.78 9.03
C TYR A 50 -10.16 -2.17 8.21
N SER A 51 -9.04 -1.89 8.87
CA SER A 51 -7.76 -1.57 8.25
C SER A 51 -6.67 -2.37 8.95
N ILE A 52 -5.63 -2.71 8.23
CA ILE A 52 -4.49 -3.46 8.76
C ILE A 52 -3.24 -2.69 8.40
N MET A 53 -2.47 -2.31 9.41
CA MET A 53 -1.19 -1.66 9.24
C MET A 53 -0.13 -2.69 8.86
N ILE A 54 0.66 -2.36 7.86
CA ILE A 54 1.80 -3.17 7.40
C ILE A 54 3.01 -2.28 7.16
N ASN A 55 4.17 -2.90 7.03
CA ASN A 55 5.45 -2.20 7.02
C ASN A 55 5.73 -1.35 5.77
N SER A 56 5.02 -1.58 4.65
CA SER A 56 5.23 -0.83 3.41
C SER A 56 4.08 -0.99 2.43
N GLY A 57 3.94 -0.05 1.47
CA GLY A 57 3.02 -0.18 0.35
C GLY A 57 3.29 -1.39 -0.53
N SER A 58 4.56 -1.80 -0.66
CA SER A 58 4.95 -3.01 -1.39
C SER A 58 4.36 -4.28 -0.76
N SER A 59 4.46 -4.38 0.56
CA SER A 59 3.82 -5.47 1.32
C SER A 59 2.30 -5.39 1.27
N ALA A 60 1.73 -4.17 1.20
CA ALA A 60 0.29 -3.97 1.04
C ALA A 60 -0.21 -4.58 -0.27
N ASN A 61 0.45 -4.26 -1.37
CA ASN A 61 0.11 -4.80 -2.69
C ASN A 61 0.18 -6.33 -2.70
N LEU A 62 1.24 -6.88 -2.13
CA LEU A 62 1.42 -8.33 -2.03
C LEU A 62 0.30 -8.97 -1.22
N LEU A 63 0.02 -8.45 -0.02
CA LEU A 63 -1.03 -8.96 0.87
C LEU A 63 -2.41 -8.87 0.21
N ALA A 64 -2.72 -7.76 -0.46
CA ALA A 64 -3.99 -7.56 -1.15
C ALA A 64 -4.21 -8.64 -2.23
N LEU A 65 -3.19 -8.95 -3.04
CA LEU A 65 -3.29 -9.99 -4.07
C LEU A 65 -3.34 -11.39 -3.47
N PHE A 66 -2.58 -11.69 -2.42
CA PHE A 66 -2.71 -12.97 -1.71
C PHE A 66 -4.10 -13.14 -1.08
N CYS A 67 -4.71 -12.06 -0.57
CA CYS A 67 -6.11 -12.09 -0.16
C CYS A 67 -7.06 -12.34 -1.34
N ALA A 68 -6.78 -11.76 -2.51
CA ALA A 68 -7.62 -11.94 -3.70
C ALA A 68 -7.61 -13.38 -4.23
N VAL A 69 -6.47 -14.07 -4.15
CA VAL A 69 -6.33 -15.47 -4.58
C VAL A 69 -6.60 -16.48 -3.45
N ASN A 70 -6.93 -16.03 -2.25
CA ASN A 70 -7.17 -16.92 -1.11
C ASN A 70 -8.38 -17.83 -1.37
N PRO A 71 -8.23 -19.17 -1.38
CA PRO A 71 -9.30 -20.12 -1.68
C PRO A 71 -10.45 -20.09 -0.68
N LEU A 72 -10.27 -19.51 0.51
CA LEU A 72 -11.35 -19.34 1.49
C LEU A 72 -12.34 -18.24 1.08
N ARG A 73 -12.01 -17.40 0.11
CA ARG A 73 -12.95 -16.40 -0.43
C ARG A 73 -13.88 -17.04 -1.45
N LYS A 74 -15.16 -16.75 -1.36
CA LYS A 74 -16.20 -17.27 -2.27
C LYS A 74 -15.90 -17.01 -3.75
N ASN A 75 -15.35 -15.82 -4.08
CA ASN A 75 -15.03 -15.39 -5.45
C ASN A 75 -13.54 -15.05 -5.54
N HIS A 76 -12.67 -15.99 -5.16
CA HIS A 76 -11.23 -15.78 -5.26
C HIS A 76 -10.75 -15.85 -6.72
N LEU A 77 -9.71 -15.12 -7.03
CA LEU A 77 -9.01 -15.23 -8.30
C LEU A 77 -8.24 -16.56 -8.37
N LYS A 78 -8.16 -17.12 -9.56
CA LYS A 78 -7.47 -18.40 -9.81
C LYS A 78 -6.13 -18.17 -10.48
N LYS A 79 -5.25 -19.13 -10.33
CA LYS A 79 -3.96 -19.12 -11.05
C LYS A 79 -4.20 -18.94 -12.55
N GLY A 80 -3.54 -17.93 -13.12
CA GLY A 80 -3.63 -17.58 -14.54
C GLY A 80 -4.70 -16.57 -14.90
N ASP A 81 -5.53 -16.13 -13.95
CA ASP A 81 -6.43 -15.00 -14.18
C ASP A 81 -5.64 -13.73 -14.49
N GLU A 82 -6.19 -12.87 -15.35
CA GLU A 82 -5.56 -11.62 -15.74
C GLU A 82 -5.75 -10.53 -14.68
N CYS A 83 -4.70 -9.75 -14.44
CA CYS A 83 -4.72 -8.58 -13.58
C CYS A 83 -4.15 -7.39 -14.34
N LEU A 84 -4.96 -6.34 -14.49
CA LEU A 84 -4.55 -5.11 -15.17
C LEU A 84 -3.57 -4.33 -14.29
N VAL A 85 -2.52 -3.81 -14.93
CA VAL A 85 -1.50 -3.00 -14.26
C VAL A 85 -0.97 -1.93 -15.20
N PRO A 86 -0.73 -0.69 -14.74
CA PRO A 86 -0.14 0.35 -15.57
C PRO A 86 1.24 -0.08 -16.09
N ALA A 87 1.55 0.19 -17.36
CA ALA A 87 2.89 -0.04 -17.92
C ALA A 87 3.94 0.87 -17.25
N VAL A 88 3.52 2.06 -16.80
CA VAL A 88 4.36 2.99 -16.05
C VAL A 88 3.94 2.92 -14.59
N CYS A 89 4.65 2.15 -13.79
CA CYS A 89 4.40 2.00 -12.35
C CYS A 89 5.67 1.60 -11.61
N TRP A 90 5.59 1.65 -10.29
CA TRP A 90 6.63 1.08 -9.44
C TRP A 90 6.63 -0.45 -9.56
N SER A 91 7.81 -1.07 -9.57
CA SER A 91 7.97 -2.51 -9.78
C SER A 91 7.13 -3.38 -8.82
N THR A 92 6.90 -2.91 -7.61
CA THR A 92 6.07 -3.62 -6.61
C THR A 92 4.56 -3.52 -6.85
N SER A 93 4.12 -2.84 -7.90
CA SER A 93 2.75 -2.97 -8.42
C SER A 93 2.62 -4.18 -9.36
N LEU A 94 3.71 -4.59 -10.01
CA LEU A 94 3.75 -5.70 -10.97
C LEU A 94 4.09 -7.05 -10.30
N TRP A 95 5.17 -7.10 -9.50
CA TRP A 95 5.69 -8.35 -8.93
C TRP A 95 4.67 -9.16 -8.12
N PRO A 96 3.82 -8.54 -7.29
CA PRO A 96 2.82 -9.28 -6.52
C PRO A 96 1.82 -10.04 -7.39
N ILE A 97 1.50 -9.54 -8.58
CA ILE A 97 0.61 -10.22 -9.54
C ILE A 97 1.22 -11.56 -9.94
N ILE A 98 2.50 -11.55 -10.30
CA ILE A 98 3.24 -12.75 -10.70
C ILE A 98 3.40 -13.71 -9.50
N GLN A 99 3.74 -13.18 -8.33
CA GLN A 99 3.90 -13.95 -7.11
C GLN A 99 2.61 -14.64 -6.66
N ALA A 100 1.46 -13.99 -6.88
CA ALA A 100 0.15 -14.59 -6.64
C ALA A 100 -0.28 -15.62 -7.70
N GLY A 101 0.55 -15.86 -8.72
CA GLY A 101 0.25 -16.79 -9.81
C GLY A 101 -0.72 -16.25 -10.86
N LEU A 102 -0.99 -14.95 -10.84
CA LEU A 102 -1.82 -14.25 -11.82
C LEU A 102 -0.99 -13.84 -13.04
N LYS A 103 -1.66 -13.46 -14.11
CA LYS A 103 -1.05 -12.93 -15.33
C LYS A 103 -1.17 -11.42 -15.39
N PRO A 104 -0.07 -10.66 -15.33
CA PRO A 104 -0.14 -9.22 -15.50
C PRO A 104 -0.49 -8.87 -16.96
N LYS A 105 -1.43 -7.96 -17.12
CA LYS A 105 -1.77 -7.34 -18.40
C LYS A 105 -1.43 -5.86 -18.32
N LEU A 106 -0.32 -5.50 -18.97
CA LEU A 106 0.16 -4.13 -19.02
C LEU A 106 -0.78 -3.29 -19.88
N LEU A 107 -1.22 -2.18 -19.32
CA LEU A 107 -1.98 -1.16 -20.02
C LEU A 107 -1.17 0.12 -20.10
N ASP A 108 -1.36 0.84 -21.21
CA ASP A 108 -0.73 2.15 -21.38
C ASP A 108 -1.31 3.16 -20.38
N VAL A 109 -0.62 4.26 -20.22
CA VAL A 109 -1.03 5.37 -19.35
C VAL A 109 -1.30 6.61 -20.18
N ASN A 110 -2.38 7.29 -19.88
CA ASN A 110 -2.72 8.56 -20.51
C ASN A 110 -1.76 9.65 -20.00
N ILE A 111 -1.04 10.28 -20.92
CA ILE A 111 0.00 11.28 -20.59
C ILE A 111 -0.54 12.51 -19.87
N ASN A 112 -1.81 12.83 -20.03
CA ASN A 112 -2.42 14.02 -19.42
C ASN A 112 -2.96 13.75 -18.00
N THR A 113 -3.35 12.52 -17.72
CA THR A 113 -3.98 12.15 -16.45
C THR A 113 -3.11 11.24 -15.59
N PHE A 114 -2.08 10.63 -16.15
CA PHE A 114 -1.24 9.57 -15.54
C PHE A 114 -2.04 8.36 -15.03
N SER A 115 -3.29 8.24 -15.47
CA SER A 115 -4.16 7.08 -15.20
C SER A 115 -4.08 6.06 -16.32
N LEU A 116 -4.65 4.88 -16.09
CA LEU A 116 -4.79 3.86 -17.13
C LEU A 116 -5.54 4.43 -18.34
N ASP A 117 -5.04 4.15 -19.53
CA ASP A 117 -5.71 4.42 -20.79
C ASP A 117 -6.57 3.19 -21.13
N LEU A 118 -7.91 3.31 -20.90
CA LEU A 118 -8.89 2.22 -21.01
C LEU A 118 -9.66 2.29 -22.31
#